data_236b09595d360e05669e9a0cecae3ef6
#
_entry.id   236b09595d360e05669e9a0cecae3ef6
#
_cell.length_a   1.000
_cell.length_b   1.000
_cell.length_c   1.000
_cell.angle_alpha   90.00
_cell.angle_beta   90.00
_cell.angle_gamma   90.00
#
_symmetry.space_group_name_H-M   'P 1'
#
loop_
_entity.id
_entity.type
_entity.pdbx_description
1 polymer ?
#
loop_
_entity_poly.entity_id
_entity_poly.type
_entity_poly.pdbx_seq_one_letter_code
_entity_poly.pdbx_strand_id
1 'polypeptide(L)'
;MIEYIKLFWEDAPEGEPSVILYEVDTKNERLALRSIDIFMDGHTRNIPDLYEDAIEITPIPTVDELNAHVWGEEFHACVIEKA
;
A
#
# COMPACT_ATOMS: atom_id res chain seq x y z
N MET A 1 14.19 6.56 -6.98
CA MET A 1 14.31 6.13 -5.58
C MET A 1 13.08 5.33 -5.20
N ILE A 2 13.25 4.25 -4.48
CA ILE A 2 12.13 3.40 -4.08
C ILE A 2 11.81 3.65 -2.60
N GLU A 3 10.54 3.84 -2.31
CA GLU A 3 10.04 3.98 -0.95
C GLU A 3 9.12 2.80 -0.64
N TYR A 4 9.31 2.21 0.53
CA TYR A 4 8.48 1.10 0.99
C TYR A 4 7.49 1.62 2.03
N ILE A 5 6.20 1.47 1.76
CA ILE A 5 5.13 1.99 2.62
C ILE A 5 4.30 0.84 3.15
N LYS A 6 4.06 0.85 4.47
CA LYS A 6 3.15 -0.07 5.12
C LYS A 6 1.86 0.71 5.43
N LEU A 7 0.78 0.30 4.80
CA LEU A 7 -0.54 0.91 4.97
C LEU A 7 -1.38 0.01 5.88
N PHE A 8 -1.94 0.59 6.92
CA PHE A 8 -2.86 -0.11 7.82
C PHE A 8 -4.28 0.31 7.49
N TRP A 9 -5.14 -0.66 7.27
CA TRP A 9 -6.57 -0.43 7.06
C TRP A 9 -7.33 -0.90 8.29
N GLU A 10 -7.67 0.05 9.17
CA GLU A 10 -8.42 -0.22 10.36
C GLU A 10 -9.85 -0.63 10.00
N ASP A 11 -10.36 -1.68 10.65
CA ASP A 11 -11.69 -2.21 10.39
C ASP A 11 -11.92 -2.63 8.93
N ALA A 12 -10.89 -3.19 8.29
CA ALA A 12 -11.03 -3.68 6.92
C ALA A 12 -12.19 -4.67 6.82
N PRO A 13 -13.05 -4.55 5.78
CA PRO A 13 -14.16 -5.48 5.59
C PRO A 13 -13.67 -6.91 5.38
N GLU A 14 -14.55 -7.87 5.64
CA GLU A 14 -14.26 -9.27 5.40
C GLU A 14 -13.87 -9.48 3.93
N GLY A 15 -12.79 -10.21 3.70
CA GLY A 15 -12.28 -10.46 2.36
C GLY A 15 -11.30 -9.41 1.85
N GLU A 16 -11.09 -8.32 2.61
CA GLU A 16 -10.13 -7.28 2.26
C GLU A 16 -8.90 -7.34 3.14
N PRO A 17 -7.73 -6.88 2.64
CA PRO A 17 -6.51 -6.92 3.44
C PRO A 17 -6.54 -5.86 4.55
N SER A 18 -6.00 -6.21 5.72
CA SER A 18 -5.87 -5.26 6.84
C SER A 18 -4.57 -4.47 6.77
N VAL A 19 -3.57 -4.99 6.07
CA VAL A 19 -2.28 -4.31 5.85
C VAL A 19 -1.89 -4.48 4.40
N ILE A 20 -1.38 -3.42 3.79
CA ILE A 20 -0.88 -3.46 2.42
C ILE A 20 0.53 -2.88 2.41
N LEU A 21 1.47 -3.64 1.86
CA LEU A 21 2.85 -3.18 1.69
C LEU A 21 3.03 -2.74 0.23
N TYR A 22 3.46 -1.50 0.03
CA TYR A 22 3.69 -0.95 -1.30
C TYR A 22 5.17 -0.70 -1.55
N GLU A 23 5.62 -1.00 -2.77
CA GLU A 23 6.90 -0.55 -3.29
C GLU A 23 6.60 0.59 -4.27
N VAL A 24 6.98 1.81 -3.91
CA VAL A 24 6.60 3.03 -4.64
C VAL A 24 7.82 3.64 -5.32
N ASP A 25 7.71 3.95 -6.61
CA ASP A 25 8.75 4.67 -7.33
C ASP A 25 8.51 6.17 -7.19
N THR A 26 9.27 6.82 -6.32
CA THR A 26 9.07 8.24 -6.01
C THR A 26 9.43 9.17 -7.17
N LYS A 27 10.22 8.69 -8.13
CA LYS A 27 10.62 9.48 -9.30
C LYS A 27 9.66 9.30 -10.48
N ASN A 28 8.76 8.35 -10.41
CA ASN A 28 7.80 8.06 -11.47
C ASN A 28 6.38 8.29 -10.97
N GLU A 29 6.09 9.52 -10.60
CA GLU A 29 4.76 9.96 -10.15
C GLU A 29 4.24 9.19 -8.93
N ARG A 30 5.14 8.63 -8.11
CA ARG A 30 4.79 7.83 -6.94
C ARG A 30 3.88 6.64 -7.27
N LEU A 31 4.09 6.03 -8.42
CA LEU A 31 3.32 4.85 -8.80
C LEU A 31 3.84 3.61 -8.05
N ALA A 32 2.91 2.78 -7.61
CA ALA A 32 3.28 1.53 -6.96
C ALA A 32 3.72 0.50 -7.99
N LEU A 33 4.87 -0.11 -7.77
CA LEU A 33 5.41 -1.13 -8.65
C LEU A 33 4.93 -2.51 -8.25
N ARG A 34 4.89 -2.77 -6.93
CA ARG A 34 4.47 -4.05 -6.36
C ARG A 34 3.73 -3.81 -5.07
N SER A 35 2.90 -4.77 -4.68
CA SER A 35 2.26 -4.74 -3.37
C SER A 35 2.14 -6.15 -2.79
N ILE A 36 2.03 -6.19 -1.47
CA ILE A 36 1.73 -7.42 -0.73
C ILE A 36 0.55 -7.12 0.18
N ASP A 37 -0.54 -7.83 -0.01
CA ASP A 37 -1.72 -7.71 0.84
C ASP A 37 -1.59 -8.72 1.98
N ILE A 38 -1.81 -8.26 3.21
CA ILE A 38 -1.79 -9.10 4.40
C ILE A 38 -3.19 -9.08 5.02
N PHE A 39 -3.82 -10.24 5.13
CA PHE A 39 -5.18 -10.37 5.61
C PHE A 39 -5.20 -10.66 7.12
N MET A 40 -6.35 -10.46 7.75
CA MET A 40 -6.47 -10.61 9.21
C MET A 40 -6.17 -12.02 9.70
N ASP A 41 -6.41 -13.03 8.86
CA ASP A 41 -6.11 -14.42 9.20
C ASP A 41 -4.64 -14.78 9.01
N GLY A 42 -3.83 -13.83 8.55
CA GLY A 42 -2.39 -14.02 8.37
C GLY A 42 -1.97 -14.45 6.98
N HIS A 43 -2.89 -14.78 6.07
CA HIS A 43 -2.46 -15.13 4.72
C HIS A 43 -2.09 -13.87 3.93
N THR A 44 -1.28 -14.05 2.88
CA THR A 44 -0.79 -12.93 2.09
C THR A 44 -1.10 -13.15 0.61
N ARG A 45 -1.21 -12.04 -0.12
CA ARG A 45 -1.33 -12.06 -1.58
C ARG A 45 -0.28 -11.12 -2.15
N ASN A 46 0.65 -11.68 -2.92
CA ASN A 46 1.72 -10.92 -3.54
C ASN A 46 1.32 -10.51 -4.96
N ILE A 47 1.41 -9.23 -5.25
CA ILE A 47 1.15 -8.68 -6.60
C ILE A 47 2.48 -8.14 -7.11
N PRO A 48 3.20 -8.91 -7.94
CA PRO A 48 4.57 -8.56 -8.35
C PRO A 48 4.65 -7.44 -9.37
N ASP A 49 3.59 -7.19 -10.11
CA ASP A 49 3.56 -6.12 -11.12
C ASP A 49 2.17 -5.53 -11.23
N LEU A 50 1.98 -4.38 -10.58
CA LEU A 50 0.68 -3.71 -10.58
C LEU A 50 0.29 -3.15 -11.94
N TYR A 51 1.27 -2.82 -12.78
CA TYR A 51 0.98 -2.33 -14.13
C TYR A 51 0.46 -3.44 -15.05
N GLU A 52 1.13 -4.57 -15.04
CA GLU A 52 0.74 -5.70 -15.87
C GLU A 52 -0.63 -6.23 -15.45
N ASP A 53 -0.88 -6.29 -14.15
CA ASP A 53 -2.15 -6.77 -13.62
C ASP A 53 -3.27 -5.72 -13.71
N ALA A 54 -2.92 -4.48 -14.06
CA ALA A 54 -3.86 -3.36 -14.21
C ALA A 54 -4.75 -3.13 -12.98
N ILE A 55 -4.23 -3.46 -11.81
CA ILE A 55 -5.00 -3.39 -10.55
C ILE A 55 -5.00 -1.97 -9.99
N GLU A 56 -3.85 -1.30 -10.04
CA GLU A 56 -3.70 0.02 -9.44
C GLU A 56 -2.73 0.85 -10.28
N ILE A 57 -3.21 1.94 -10.87
CA ILE A 57 -2.38 2.84 -11.67
C ILE A 57 -2.45 4.27 -11.14
N THR A 58 -2.87 4.43 -9.88
CA THR A 58 -2.93 5.75 -9.26
C THR A 58 -1.69 6.01 -8.43
N PRO A 59 -1.22 7.26 -8.37
CA PRO A 59 -0.10 7.60 -7.48
C PRO A 59 -0.44 7.29 -6.03
N ILE A 60 0.54 6.78 -5.29
CA ILE A 60 0.37 6.50 -3.87
C ILE A 60 0.71 7.76 -3.09
N PRO A 61 -0.19 8.25 -2.23
CA PRO A 61 0.10 9.43 -1.40
C PRO A 61 1.31 9.21 -0.49
N THR A 62 1.90 10.29 -0.02
CA THR A 62 2.97 10.19 0.98
C THR A 62 2.40 9.66 2.30
N VAL A 63 3.28 9.17 3.17
CA VAL A 63 2.88 8.72 4.50
C VAL A 63 2.18 9.85 5.26
N ASP A 64 2.70 11.08 5.15
CA ASP A 64 2.07 12.24 5.81
C ASP A 64 0.66 12.49 5.28
N GLU A 65 0.46 12.38 3.97
CA GLU A 65 -0.87 12.54 3.37
C GLU A 65 -1.82 11.42 3.79
N LEU A 66 -1.34 10.19 3.83
CA LEU A 66 -2.16 9.05 4.26
C LEU A 66 -2.57 9.21 5.73
N ASN A 67 -1.66 9.66 6.58
CA ASN A 67 -1.95 9.90 8.00
C ASN A 67 -2.81 11.16 8.21
N ALA A 68 -2.86 12.06 7.21
CA ALA A 68 -3.78 13.19 7.20
C ALA A 68 -5.16 12.81 6.66
N HIS A 69 -5.40 11.52 6.46
CA HIS A 69 -6.70 10.94 6.08
C HIS A 69 -7.15 11.27 4.67
N VAL A 70 -6.20 11.42 3.73
CA VAL A 70 -6.52 11.69 2.33
C VAL A 70 -7.35 10.56 1.69
N TRP A 71 -7.17 9.32 2.17
CA TRP A 71 -7.97 8.16 1.74
C TRP A 71 -9.07 7.76 2.73
N GLY A 72 -9.12 8.40 3.91
CA GLY A 72 -10.11 8.12 4.92
C GLY A 72 -9.47 7.97 6.31
N GLU A 73 -10.30 8.12 7.34
CA GLU A 73 -9.84 8.05 8.74
C GLU A 73 -9.39 6.65 9.14
N GLU A 74 -9.83 5.62 8.42
CA GLU A 74 -9.48 4.24 8.70
C GLU A 74 -8.08 3.85 8.21
N PHE A 75 -7.39 4.73 7.48
CA PHE A 75 -6.07 4.44 6.95
C PHE A 75 -4.97 5.15 7.72
N HIS A 76 -3.92 4.40 8.04
CA HIS A 76 -2.69 4.92 8.65
C HIS A 76 -1.50 4.27 7.94
N ALA A 77 -0.38 4.97 7.88
CA ALA A 77 0.77 4.47 7.15
C ALA A 77 2.09 4.80 7.82
N CYS A 78 3.12 4.03 7.50
CA CYS A 78 4.49 4.33 7.90
C CYS A 78 5.45 3.89 6.80
N VAL A 79 6.62 4.53 6.76
CA VAL A 79 7.71 4.10 5.88
C VAL A 79 8.42 2.94 6.57
N ILE A 80 8.72 1.88 5.80
CA ILE A 80 9.47 0.74 6.32
C ILE A 80 10.74 0.56 5.52
N GLU A 81 11.72 -0.10 6.11
CA GLU A 81 12.93 -0.49 5.40
C GLU A 81 12.71 -1.83 4.73
N LYS A 82 13.36 -2.00 3.57
CA LYS A 82 13.35 -3.28 2.88
C LYS A 82 14.06 -4.31 3.77
N ALA A 83 13.34 -5.35 4.11
CA ALA A 83 13.90 -6.45 4.90
C ALA A 83 14.83 -7.31 4.06
#